data_bb83bb62bcb6cb7764c4dcbe9393fdcd
#
_entry.id   bb83bb62bcb6cb7764c4dcbe9393fdcd
#
_cell.length_a   1.000
_cell.length_b   1.000
_cell.length_c   1.000
_cell.angle_alpha   90.00
_cell.angle_beta   90.00
_cell.angle_gamma   90.00
#
_symmetry.space_group_name_H-M   'P 1'
#
loop_
_entity.id
_entity.type
_entity.pdbx_description
1 polymer ?
#
loop_
_entity_poly.entity_id
_entity_poly.type
_entity_poly.pdbx_seq_one_letter_code
_entity_poly.pdbx_strand_id
1 'polypeptide(L)'
;MLGPARHDPFTGFNFRVEIDGVTAAAFAECTGIGSETDVIEYREGGDRTLGVRKIPSLTHYSNVVLRRGITTNRDLWDWRQMVIDGQVSRRTVAITLLDDTGAPVMRWTLRDAWPVKLEGPSLNARGNDVALESIELTHEGLRLEA
;
A
#
# COMPACT_ATOMS: atom_id res chain seq x y z
N MET A 1 4.09 -40.07 11.50
CA MET A 1 5.11 -39.69 10.51
C MET A 1 4.75 -38.36 9.88
N LEU A 2 5.64 -37.38 10.01
CA LEU A 2 5.43 -36.08 9.41
C LEU A 2 5.89 -36.14 7.96
N GLY A 3 4.99 -35.78 7.01
CA GLY A 3 5.37 -35.63 5.62
C GLY A 3 6.31 -34.43 5.41
N PRO A 4 6.86 -34.22 4.21
CA PRO A 4 7.68 -33.07 3.93
C PRO A 4 6.88 -31.78 4.19
N ALA A 5 7.56 -30.76 4.68
CA ALA A 5 6.93 -29.47 4.94
C ALA A 5 6.38 -28.88 3.64
N ARG A 6 5.13 -28.45 3.66
CA ARG A 6 4.50 -27.75 2.54
C ARG A 6 4.76 -26.25 2.66
N HIS A 7 5.14 -25.64 1.54
CA HIS A 7 5.34 -24.20 1.46
C HIS A 7 4.26 -23.60 0.57
N ASP A 8 3.02 -23.65 1.08
CA ASP A 8 1.89 -23.05 0.35
C ASP A 8 1.95 -21.52 0.43
N PRO A 9 1.57 -20.83 -0.64
CA PRO A 9 1.47 -19.37 -0.60
C PRO A 9 0.47 -18.91 0.46
N PHE A 10 0.77 -17.77 1.09
CA PHE A 10 -0.18 -17.17 2.02
C PHE A 10 -1.34 -16.55 1.26
N THR A 11 -2.52 -16.58 1.88
CA THR A 11 -3.69 -15.90 1.33
C THR A 11 -3.66 -14.43 1.73
N GLY A 12 -4.11 -13.55 0.83
CA GLY A 12 -4.08 -12.11 1.06
C GLY A 12 -5.29 -11.55 1.80
N PHE A 13 -6.15 -12.39 2.37
CA PHE A 13 -7.38 -11.91 3.00
C PHE A 13 -7.22 -11.48 4.45
N ASN A 14 -6.14 -11.88 5.11
CA ASN A 14 -5.93 -11.59 6.53
C ASN A 14 -4.72 -10.67 6.68
N PHE A 15 -4.97 -9.40 6.94
CA PHE A 15 -3.93 -8.40 7.07
C PHE A 15 -4.35 -7.30 8.04
N ARG A 16 -3.35 -6.58 8.55
CA ARG A 16 -3.54 -5.47 9.48
C ARG A 16 -2.80 -4.24 8.96
N VAL A 17 -3.43 -3.09 9.06
CA VAL A 17 -2.82 -1.81 8.70
C VAL A 17 -2.72 -0.94 9.95
N GLU A 18 -1.51 -0.45 10.20
CA GLU A 18 -1.23 0.49 11.29
C GLU A 18 -0.75 1.80 10.68
N ILE A 19 -1.47 2.87 10.94
CA ILE A 19 -1.12 4.22 10.51
C ILE A 19 -0.79 5.02 11.76
N ASP A 20 0.39 5.62 11.80
CA ASP A 20 0.83 6.40 12.94
C ASP A 20 -0.17 7.53 13.24
N GLY A 21 -0.62 7.62 14.50
CA GLY A 21 -1.60 8.60 14.93
C GLY A 21 -3.04 8.35 14.48
N VAL A 22 -3.32 7.20 13.86
CA VAL A 22 -4.68 6.79 13.49
C VAL A 22 -5.04 5.53 14.26
N THR A 23 -6.24 5.51 14.83
CA THR A 23 -6.75 4.31 15.49
C THR A 23 -6.83 3.16 14.51
N ALA A 24 -6.27 2.01 14.90
CA ALA A 24 -6.28 0.82 14.05
C ALA A 24 -7.69 0.50 13.59
N ALA A 25 -7.86 0.41 12.28
CA ALA A 25 -9.14 0.07 11.67
C ALA A 25 -8.97 -1.19 10.83
N ALA A 26 -10.02 -1.98 10.77
CA ALA A 26 -10.04 -3.13 9.89
C ALA A 26 -10.27 -2.67 8.45
N PHE A 27 -9.30 -2.89 7.59
CA PHE A 27 -9.42 -2.62 6.17
C PHE A 27 -9.82 -3.89 5.44
N ALA A 28 -10.68 -3.75 4.44
CA ALA A 28 -11.17 -4.86 3.64
C ALA A 28 -10.24 -5.16 2.46
N GLU A 29 -9.51 -4.16 1.99
CA GLU A 29 -8.67 -4.28 0.80
C GLU A 29 -7.46 -3.35 0.90
N CYS A 30 -6.32 -3.85 0.40
CA CYS A 30 -5.09 -3.08 0.25
C CYS A 30 -4.46 -3.43 -1.10
N THR A 31 -4.22 -2.42 -1.93
CA THR A 31 -3.61 -2.58 -3.24
C THR A 31 -2.50 -1.57 -3.44
N GLY A 32 -1.61 -1.82 -4.41
CA GLY A 32 -0.58 -0.85 -4.78
C GLY A 32 0.73 -0.99 -4.01
N ILE A 33 0.97 -2.12 -3.34
CA ILE A 33 2.26 -2.36 -2.69
C ILE A 33 3.27 -2.71 -3.78
N GLY A 34 4.05 -1.75 -4.22
CA GLY A 34 4.99 -2.00 -5.30
C GLY A 34 5.92 -0.84 -5.61
N SER A 35 6.89 -1.12 -6.44
CA SER A 35 7.88 -0.16 -6.88
C SER A 35 8.27 -0.42 -8.32
N GLU A 36 8.77 0.62 -8.98
CA GLU A 36 9.22 0.57 -10.37
C GLU A 36 10.44 1.45 -10.53
N THR A 37 11.40 1.00 -11.32
CA THR A 37 12.59 1.77 -11.64
C THR A 37 12.62 2.05 -13.13
N ASP A 38 12.81 3.33 -13.48
CA ASP A 38 12.98 3.74 -14.88
C ASP A 38 14.26 3.19 -15.44
N VAL A 39 14.24 2.83 -16.71
CA VAL A 39 15.38 2.26 -17.41
C VAL A 39 15.90 3.26 -18.42
N ILE A 40 17.22 3.54 -18.36
CA ILE A 40 17.91 4.30 -19.39
C ILE A 40 18.57 3.30 -20.34
N GLU A 41 18.24 3.40 -21.60
CA GLU A 41 18.89 2.61 -22.63
C GLU A 41 20.14 3.34 -23.11
N TYR A 42 21.28 2.66 -23.05
CA TYR A 42 22.57 3.22 -23.38
C TYR A 42 23.33 2.28 -24.30
N ARG A 43 23.96 2.87 -25.34
CA ARG A 43 24.81 2.15 -26.29
C ARG A 43 26.14 2.88 -26.45
N GLU A 44 27.23 2.18 -26.18
CA GLU A 44 28.55 2.73 -26.41
C GLU A 44 28.89 2.70 -27.92
N GLY A 45 29.42 3.82 -28.42
CA GLY A 45 29.72 3.98 -29.85
C GLY A 45 30.80 3.02 -30.41
N GLY A 46 31.62 2.41 -29.52
CA GLY A 46 32.62 1.42 -29.90
C GLY A 46 32.17 -0.03 -29.72
N ASP A 47 30.94 -0.25 -29.30
CA ASP A 47 30.43 -1.59 -29.05
C ASP A 47 30.06 -2.26 -30.36
N ARG A 48 30.67 -3.40 -30.63
CA ARG A 48 30.41 -4.21 -31.82
C ARG A 48 29.11 -5.01 -31.73
N THR A 49 28.58 -5.14 -30.53
CA THR A 49 27.29 -5.81 -30.34
C THR A 49 26.17 -4.82 -30.63
N LEU A 50 25.08 -5.30 -31.24
CA LEU A 50 23.89 -4.48 -31.51
C LEU A 50 22.99 -4.36 -30.27
N GLY A 51 23.44 -4.89 -29.14
CA GLY A 51 22.70 -4.86 -27.89
C GLY A 51 22.77 -3.51 -27.18
N VAL A 52 21.67 -3.11 -26.57
CA VAL A 52 21.56 -1.90 -25.77
C VAL A 52 21.75 -2.26 -24.29
N ARG A 53 22.56 -1.45 -23.58
CA ARG A 53 22.72 -1.60 -22.14
C ARG A 53 21.57 -0.90 -21.44
N LYS A 54 21.02 -1.55 -20.43
CA LYS A 54 19.94 -1.01 -19.63
C LYS A 54 20.46 -0.59 -18.27
N ILE A 55 20.36 0.69 -17.97
CA ILE A 55 20.88 1.28 -16.74
C ILE A 55 19.69 1.76 -15.89
N PRO A 56 19.67 1.42 -14.58
CA PRO A 56 18.61 1.91 -13.71
C PRO A 56 18.71 3.43 -13.51
N SER A 57 17.57 4.10 -13.55
CA SER A 57 17.43 5.52 -13.29
C SER A 57 16.60 5.74 -12.01
N LEU A 58 15.52 6.53 -12.10
CA LEU A 58 14.70 6.88 -10.95
C LEU A 58 13.80 5.74 -10.53
N THR A 59 13.67 5.57 -9.22
CA THR A 59 12.73 4.61 -8.63
C THR A 59 11.48 5.34 -8.17
N HIS A 60 10.33 4.78 -8.50
CA HIS A 60 9.02 5.27 -8.12
C HIS A 60 8.29 4.21 -7.33
N TYR A 61 7.52 4.66 -6.36
CA TYR A 61 6.67 3.78 -5.55
C TYR A 61 5.22 4.00 -5.94
N SER A 62 4.49 2.90 -6.11
CA SER A 62 3.06 2.96 -6.40
C SER A 62 2.31 3.52 -5.20
N ASN A 63 1.24 4.27 -5.45
CA ASN A 63 0.34 4.68 -4.40
C ASN A 63 -0.38 3.46 -3.83
N VAL A 64 -0.56 3.44 -2.53
CA VAL A 64 -1.27 2.37 -1.84
C VAL A 64 -2.72 2.80 -1.63
N VAL A 65 -3.66 1.95 -2.04
CA VAL A 65 -5.08 2.20 -1.87
C VAL A 65 -5.63 1.25 -0.81
N LEU A 66 -6.26 1.82 0.20
CA LEU A 66 -6.88 1.09 1.30
C LEU A 66 -8.39 1.33 1.27
N ARG A 67 -9.16 0.26 1.44
CA ARG A 67 -10.62 0.32 1.49
C ARG A 67 -11.13 -0.30 2.77
N ARG A 68 -12.11 0.35 3.37
CA ARG A 68 -12.78 -0.14 4.59
C ARG A 68 -14.27 0.21 4.57
N GLY A 69 -15.04 -0.52 5.38
CA GLY A 69 -16.42 -0.15 5.64
C GLY A 69 -16.52 1.20 6.38
N ILE A 70 -17.57 1.94 6.11
CA ILE A 70 -17.81 3.22 6.77
C ILE A 70 -18.06 2.97 8.26
N THR A 71 -17.38 3.75 9.09
CA THR A 71 -17.52 3.75 10.55
C THR A 71 -17.69 5.18 11.04
N THR A 72 -17.93 5.33 12.35
CA THR A 72 -17.98 6.66 12.99
C THR A 72 -16.59 7.24 13.23
N ASN A 73 -15.52 6.46 12.97
CA ASN A 73 -14.14 6.93 13.11
C ASN A 73 -13.79 7.90 11.98
N ARG A 74 -13.38 9.10 12.35
CA ARG A 74 -13.08 10.19 11.42
C ARG A 74 -11.59 10.40 11.15
N ASP A 75 -10.71 9.55 11.68
CA ASP A 75 -9.27 9.79 11.63
C ASP A 75 -8.72 9.94 10.21
N LEU A 76 -9.22 9.13 9.26
CA LEU A 76 -8.79 9.22 7.87
C LEU A 76 -9.28 10.51 7.20
N TRP A 77 -10.49 10.91 7.49
CA TRP A 77 -11.08 12.14 6.97
C TRP A 77 -10.37 13.38 7.52
N ASP A 78 -10.01 13.36 8.80
CA ASP A 78 -9.28 14.45 9.43
C ASP A 78 -7.86 14.54 8.85
N TRP A 79 -7.20 13.42 8.64
CA TRP A 79 -5.88 13.37 8.02
C TRP A 79 -5.91 13.96 6.59
N ARG A 80 -6.90 13.56 5.79
CA ARG A 80 -7.08 14.13 4.44
C ARG A 80 -7.39 15.61 4.49
N GLN A 81 -8.23 16.05 5.42
CA GLN A 81 -8.58 17.47 5.55
C GLN A 81 -7.36 18.34 5.87
N MET A 82 -6.41 17.83 6.64
CA MET A 82 -5.16 18.54 6.91
C MET A 82 -4.41 18.87 5.62
N VAL A 83 -4.35 17.93 4.68
CA VAL A 83 -3.70 18.15 3.38
C VAL A 83 -4.44 19.23 2.58
N ILE A 84 -5.76 19.17 2.55
CA ILE A 84 -6.60 20.17 1.85
C ILE A 84 -6.36 21.57 2.43
N ASP A 85 -6.16 21.65 3.74
CA ASP A 85 -5.92 22.91 4.45
C ASP A 85 -4.45 23.38 4.37
N GLY A 86 -3.61 22.68 3.61
CA GLY A 86 -2.22 23.05 3.40
C GLY A 86 -1.24 22.52 4.45
N GLN A 87 -1.68 21.61 5.31
CA GLN A 87 -0.85 21.01 6.35
C GLN A 87 -0.65 19.53 6.07
N VAL A 88 0.49 19.17 5.50
CA VAL A 88 0.80 17.78 5.21
C VAL A 88 1.39 17.11 6.44
N SER A 89 0.67 16.15 7.02
CA SER A 89 1.16 15.29 8.10
C SER A 89 1.63 13.97 7.51
N ARG A 90 2.94 13.82 7.34
CA ARG A 90 3.53 12.58 6.83
C ARG A 90 3.62 11.56 7.95
N ARG A 91 3.19 10.35 7.67
CA ARG A 91 3.10 9.28 8.67
C ARG A 91 3.70 7.99 8.16
N THR A 92 4.20 7.18 9.08
CA THR A 92 4.63 5.82 8.77
C THR A 92 3.41 4.92 8.76
N VAL A 93 3.31 4.08 7.73
CA VAL A 93 2.23 3.10 7.59
C VAL A 93 2.85 1.71 7.55
N ALA A 94 2.33 0.81 8.35
CA ALA A 94 2.75 -0.59 8.38
C ALA A 94 1.60 -1.48 7.92
N ILE A 95 1.88 -2.35 6.95
CA ILE A 95 0.92 -3.31 6.43
C ILE A 95 1.47 -4.70 6.76
N THR A 96 0.74 -5.46 7.56
CA THR A 96 1.18 -6.76 8.03
C THR A 96 0.27 -7.85 7.50
N LEU A 97 0.83 -8.79 6.76
CA LEU A 97 0.13 -10.01 6.36
C LEU A 97 0.12 -10.98 7.55
N LEU A 98 -1.04 -11.54 7.83
CA LEU A 98 -1.23 -12.48 8.93
C LEU A 98 -1.53 -13.87 8.38
N ASP A 99 -1.14 -14.91 9.14
CA ASP A 99 -1.50 -16.29 8.80
C ASP A 99 -2.90 -16.63 9.34
N ASP A 100 -3.34 -17.87 9.16
CA ASP A 100 -4.66 -18.33 9.59
C ASP A 100 -4.87 -18.24 11.09
N THR A 101 -3.80 -18.21 11.87
CA THR A 101 -3.85 -18.10 13.34
C THR A 101 -3.81 -16.64 13.80
N GLY A 102 -3.64 -15.70 12.88
CA GLY A 102 -3.50 -14.27 13.19
C GLY A 102 -2.07 -13.85 13.52
N ALA A 103 -1.09 -14.72 13.31
CA ALA A 103 0.31 -14.39 13.55
C ALA A 103 0.92 -13.64 12.37
N PRO A 104 1.77 -12.62 12.62
CA PRO A 104 2.44 -11.89 11.55
C PRO A 104 3.40 -12.78 10.78
N VAL A 105 3.34 -12.73 9.44
CA VAL A 105 4.24 -13.49 8.56
C VAL A 105 5.07 -12.60 7.66
N MET A 106 4.59 -11.39 7.34
CA MET A 106 5.28 -10.46 6.47
C MET A 106 4.79 -9.04 6.75
N ARG A 107 5.70 -8.09 6.74
CA ARG A 107 5.38 -6.70 7.05
C ARG A 107 6.04 -5.75 6.06
N TRP A 108 5.25 -4.85 5.50
CA TRP A 108 5.74 -3.75 4.68
C TRP A 108 5.57 -2.44 5.42
N THR A 109 6.57 -1.58 5.29
CA THR A 109 6.53 -0.25 5.89
C THR A 109 6.61 0.80 4.79
N LEU A 110 5.69 1.75 4.83
CA LEU A 110 5.67 2.92 3.97
C LEU A 110 6.22 4.12 4.74
N ARG A 111 7.16 4.82 4.13
CA ARG A 111 7.78 6.00 4.75
C ARG A 111 7.15 7.28 4.20
N ASP A 112 6.90 8.22 5.10
CA ASP A 112 6.41 9.56 4.76
C ASP A 112 5.15 9.54 3.90
N ALA A 113 4.20 8.71 4.29
CA ALA A 113 2.94 8.56 3.60
C ALA A 113 1.96 9.67 3.97
N TRP A 114 1.19 10.10 2.99
CA TRP A 114 0.10 11.05 3.19
C TRP A 114 -1.00 10.82 2.16
N PRO A 115 -2.26 11.17 2.48
CA PRO A 115 -3.38 10.86 1.61
C PRO A 115 -3.50 11.86 0.47
N VAL A 116 -3.38 11.39 -0.77
CA VAL A 116 -3.59 12.21 -1.97
C VAL A 116 -5.05 12.22 -2.39
N LYS A 117 -5.80 11.21 -1.97
CA LYS A 117 -7.20 11.05 -2.38
C LYS A 117 -7.97 10.30 -1.30
N LEU A 118 -9.19 10.74 -1.05
CA LEU A 118 -10.13 10.05 -0.19
C LEU A 118 -11.50 10.10 -0.84
N GLU A 119 -12.08 8.93 -1.06
CA GLU A 119 -13.40 8.80 -1.65
C GLU A 119 -14.37 8.23 -0.61
N GLY A 120 -15.50 8.89 -0.47
CA GLY A 120 -16.60 8.39 0.31
C GLY A 120 -17.33 7.26 -0.42
N PRO A 121 -18.30 6.64 0.26
CA PRO A 121 -19.05 5.54 -0.32
C PRO A 121 -20.00 6.02 -1.40
N SER A 122 -20.31 5.11 -2.31
CA SER A 122 -21.46 5.28 -3.19
C SER A 122 -22.73 4.98 -2.38
N LEU A 123 -23.60 5.95 -2.28
CA LEU A 123 -24.83 5.82 -1.48
C LEU A 123 -26.03 5.56 -2.37
N ASN A 124 -26.70 4.44 -2.12
CA ASN A 124 -27.90 4.05 -2.86
C ASN A 124 -28.94 3.48 -1.89
N ALA A 125 -30.04 4.21 -1.74
CA ALA A 125 -31.10 3.82 -0.79
C ALA A 125 -31.78 2.50 -1.15
N ARG A 126 -31.64 2.01 -2.39
CA ARG A 126 -32.24 0.77 -2.88
C ARG A 126 -31.24 -0.40 -2.89
N GLY A 127 -29.95 -0.12 -2.67
CA GLY A 127 -28.91 -1.13 -2.71
C GLY A 127 -28.74 -1.80 -1.35
N ASN A 128 -28.26 -3.05 -1.38
CA ASN A 128 -27.90 -3.82 -0.18
C ASN A 128 -26.38 -3.91 -0.01
N ASP A 129 -25.61 -3.15 -0.79
CA ASP A 129 -24.16 -3.18 -0.76
C ASP A 129 -23.62 -2.49 0.49
N VAL A 130 -22.54 -3.01 1.02
CA VAL A 130 -21.83 -2.39 2.14
C VAL A 130 -21.20 -1.10 1.66
N ALA A 131 -21.42 0.00 2.41
CA ALA A 131 -20.82 1.28 2.13
C ALA A 131 -19.32 1.22 2.46
N LEU A 132 -18.47 1.42 1.44
CA LEU A 132 -17.02 1.40 1.58
C LEU A 132 -16.44 2.79 1.30
N GLU A 133 -15.42 3.16 2.07
CA GLU A 133 -14.59 4.32 1.78
C GLU A 133 -13.22 3.88 1.31
N SER A 134 -12.56 4.72 0.52
CA SER A 134 -11.26 4.42 -0.09
C SER A 134 -10.31 5.57 0.15
N ILE A 135 -9.11 5.27 0.63
CA ILE A 135 -8.04 6.24 0.80
C ILE A 135 -6.83 5.82 -0.03
N GLU A 136 -6.30 6.76 -0.79
CA GLU A 136 -5.09 6.55 -1.58
C GLU A 136 -3.93 7.31 -0.95
N LEU A 137 -2.87 6.58 -0.64
CA LEU A 137 -1.68 7.11 0.00
C LEU A 137 -0.52 7.18 -0.99
N THR A 138 0.12 8.34 -1.08
CA THR A 138 1.44 8.44 -1.68
C THR A 138 2.49 8.34 -0.58
N HIS A 139 3.70 7.91 -0.91
CA HIS A 139 4.77 7.73 0.07
C HIS A 139 6.14 7.84 -0.60
N GLU A 140 7.18 7.93 0.20
CA GLU A 140 8.55 8.14 -0.29
C GLU A 140 9.42 6.89 -0.19
N GLY A 141 8.89 5.79 0.27
CA GLY A 141 9.64 4.53 0.32
C GLY A 141 8.81 3.36 0.81
N LEU A 142 9.10 2.19 0.26
CA LEU A 142 8.50 0.91 0.62
C LEU A 142 9.62 -0.03 1.00
N ARG A 143 9.50 -0.66 2.17
CA ARG A 143 10.46 -1.65 2.63
C ARG A 143 9.74 -2.87 3.19
N LEU A 144 10.20 -4.04 2.79
CA LEU A 144 9.81 -5.30 3.42
C LEU A 144 10.65 -5.47 4.68
N GLU A 145 9.99 -5.63 5.80
CA GLU A 145 10.64 -5.92 7.07
C GLU A 145 10.46 -7.39 7.42
N ALA A 146 11.51 -7.96 7.94
CA ALA A 146 11.48 -9.37 8.35
C ALA A 146 10.64 -9.59 9.61
#